data_817407f000b46ab766fe7799ef9045c3
#
_entry.id   817407f000b46ab766fe7799ef9045c3
#
_cell.length_a   1.000
_cell.length_b   1.000
_cell.length_c   1.000
_cell.angle_alpha   90.00
_cell.angle_beta   90.00
_cell.angle_gamma   90.00
#
_symmetry.space_group_name_H-M   'P 1'
#
loop_
_entity.id
_entity.type
_entity.pdbx_description
1 polymer ?
#
loop_
_entity_poly.entity_id
_entity_poly.type
_entity_poly.pdbx_seq_one_letter_code
_entity_poly.pdbx_strand_id
1 'polypeptide(L)'
;MFKDEARKSLLQKRQNLSQTECIKWDDLLLIQFQKLDFSNIQTIGSFYPMEKHNEPNTILLTSYLQELIPDLIIAYPVIDKAFGTMHFYEATDELVLNAMGIYEPNQNKLIPSNDIDCFLVPLLGFDLLGHRLGFGKGYYDKYFSTCQNPCQRIGISYFEPIPNIQDTHEFDVPLTHCITPWNRYEFK
;
A
#
# COMPACT_ATOMS: atom_id res chain seq x y z
N MET A 1 -11.00 -18.91 1.69
CA MET A 1 -9.67 -19.29 1.13
C MET A 1 -8.63 -19.02 2.18
N PHE A 2 -7.66 -19.90 2.38
CA PHE A 2 -6.56 -19.69 3.32
C PHE A 2 -5.51 -18.72 2.75
N LYS A 3 -4.84 -17.95 3.62
CA LYS A 3 -3.88 -16.91 3.21
C LYS A 3 -2.81 -17.42 2.26
N ASP A 4 -2.21 -18.59 2.54
CA ASP A 4 -1.09 -19.09 1.73
C ASP A 4 -1.52 -19.54 0.33
N GLU A 5 -2.69 -20.15 0.20
CA GLU A 5 -3.28 -20.50 -1.09
C GLU A 5 -3.61 -19.25 -1.91
N ALA A 6 -4.27 -18.29 -1.26
CA ALA A 6 -4.64 -17.03 -1.88
C ALA A 6 -3.42 -16.22 -2.35
N ARG A 7 -2.35 -16.15 -1.53
CA ARG A 7 -1.08 -15.49 -1.90
C ARG A 7 -0.48 -16.08 -3.17
N LYS A 8 -0.36 -17.41 -3.24
CA LYS A 8 0.21 -18.10 -4.41
C LYS A 8 -0.61 -17.81 -5.67
N SER A 9 -1.93 -17.96 -5.57
CA SER A 9 -2.83 -17.75 -6.70
C SER A 9 -2.80 -16.30 -7.20
N LEU A 10 -2.92 -15.32 -6.30
CA LEU A 10 -2.96 -13.90 -6.66
C LEU A 10 -1.60 -13.39 -7.15
N LEU A 11 -0.49 -13.84 -6.55
CA LEU A 11 0.85 -13.50 -7.03
C LEU A 11 1.06 -14.01 -8.46
N GLN A 12 0.69 -15.26 -8.72
CA GLN A 12 0.79 -15.86 -10.06
C GLN A 12 -0.09 -15.10 -11.07
N LYS A 13 -1.32 -14.76 -10.71
CA LYS A 13 -2.19 -13.95 -11.56
C LYS A 13 -1.56 -12.60 -11.88
N ARG A 14 -0.98 -11.92 -10.88
CA ARG A 14 -0.35 -10.61 -11.06
C ARG A 14 0.90 -10.69 -11.92
N GLN A 15 1.73 -11.71 -11.74
CA GLN A 15 2.92 -11.93 -12.57
C GLN A 15 2.61 -12.26 -14.03
N ASN A 16 1.42 -12.81 -14.31
CA ASN A 16 0.98 -13.14 -15.67
C ASN A 16 0.38 -11.92 -16.42
N LEU A 17 0.21 -10.77 -15.75
CA LEU A 17 -0.24 -9.54 -16.42
C LEU A 17 0.84 -9.08 -17.39
N SER A 18 0.43 -8.73 -18.59
CA SER A 18 1.28 -8.03 -19.54
C SER A 18 1.53 -6.59 -19.09
N GLN A 19 2.62 -6.00 -19.56
CA GLN A 19 2.92 -4.60 -19.27
C GLN A 19 1.81 -3.65 -19.76
N THR A 20 1.18 -3.96 -20.89
CA THR A 20 0.04 -3.18 -21.41
C THR A 20 -1.18 -3.25 -20.49
N GLU A 21 -1.46 -4.41 -19.90
CA GLU A 21 -2.54 -4.54 -18.91
C GLU A 21 -2.23 -3.76 -17.64
N CYS A 22 -1.00 -3.84 -17.13
CA CYS A 22 -0.58 -3.07 -15.96
C CYS A 22 -0.77 -1.57 -16.19
N ILE A 23 -0.26 -1.01 -17.29
CA ILE A 23 -0.43 0.42 -17.63
C ILE A 23 -1.91 0.80 -17.68
N LYS A 24 -2.72 0.04 -18.39
CA LYS A 24 -4.17 0.29 -18.48
C LYS A 24 -4.86 0.26 -17.12
N TRP A 25 -4.48 -0.68 -16.26
CA TRP A 25 -5.10 -0.82 -14.94
C TRP A 25 -4.61 0.24 -13.96
N ASP A 26 -3.37 0.71 -14.10
CA ASP A 26 -2.86 1.87 -13.36
C ASP A 26 -3.65 3.14 -13.68
N ASP A 27 -3.97 3.38 -14.97
CA ASP A 27 -4.81 4.50 -15.38
C ASP A 27 -6.23 4.40 -14.78
N LEU A 28 -6.81 3.19 -14.77
CA LEU A 28 -8.12 2.96 -14.16
C LEU A 28 -8.07 3.12 -12.62
N LEU A 29 -7.00 2.66 -11.97
CA LEU A 29 -6.77 2.89 -10.55
C LEU A 29 -6.69 4.39 -10.23
N LEU A 30 -5.99 5.17 -11.04
CA LEU A 30 -5.93 6.63 -10.87
C LEU A 30 -7.33 7.25 -10.95
N ILE A 31 -8.17 6.82 -11.90
CA ILE A 31 -9.56 7.30 -12.02
C ILE A 31 -10.37 6.99 -10.75
N GLN A 32 -10.18 5.83 -10.13
CA GLN A 32 -10.84 5.51 -8.86
C GLN A 32 -10.25 6.28 -7.70
N PHE A 33 -8.94 6.46 -7.68
CA PHE A 33 -8.21 7.20 -6.65
C PHE A 33 -8.65 8.66 -6.57
N GLN A 34 -8.83 9.32 -7.71
CA GLN A 34 -9.31 10.70 -7.82
C GLN A 34 -10.68 10.95 -7.19
N LYS A 35 -11.45 9.89 -6.93
CA LYS A 35 -12.79 9.99 -6.32
C LYS A 35 -12.75 9.85 -4.79
N LEU A 36 -11.59 9.62 -4.20
CA LEU A 36 -11.40 9.61 -2.75
C LEU A 36 -11.28 11.04 -2.22
N ASP A 37 -11.61 11.23 -0.95
CA ASP A 37 -11.47 12.52 -0.28
C ASP A 37 -10.09 12.64 0.39
N PHE A 38 -9.31 13.61 -0.08
CA PHE A 38 -7.99 13.95 0.45
C PHE A 38 -7.93 15.36 1.06
N SER A 39 -9.07 15.98 1.36
CA SER A 39 -9.15 17.38 1.82
C SER A 39 -8.39 17.67 3.12
N ASN A 40 -8.19 16.65 3.95
CA ASN A 40 -7.53 16.80 5.26
C ASN A 40 -6.18 16.06 5.32
N ILE A 41 -5.58 15.73 4.17
CA ILE A 41 -4.32 15.00 4.11
C ILE A 41 -3.18 15.99 3.92
N GLN A 42 -2.18 15.93 4.79
CA GLN A 42 -0.92 16.66 4.70
C GLN A 42 0.27 15.73 4.54
N THR A 43 0.17 14.52 5.07
CA THR A 43 1.25 13.53 5.00
C THR A 43 0.69 12.18 4.55
N ILE A 44 1.30 11.59 3.53
CA ILE A 44 0.93 10.27 3.01
C ILE A 44 2.12 9.29 3.09
N GLY A 45 1.87 8.13 3.69
CA GLY A 45 2.76 6.99 3.58
C GLY A 45 2.46 6.22 2.30
N SER A 46 3.47 5.97 1.48
CA SER A 46 3.34 5.21 0.24
C SER A 46 4.34 4.06 0.20
N PHE A 47 4.44 3.37 -0.93
CA PHE A 47 5.48 2.37 -1.16
C PHE A 47 5.99 2.47 -2.60
N TYR A 48 7.25 2.12 -2.83
CA TYR A 48 7.77 1.97 -4.17
C TYR A 48 7.32 0.63 -4.77
N PRO A 49 6.69 0.64 -5.96
CA PRO A 49 6.19 -0.59 -6.57
C PRO A 49 7.35 -1.53 -6.93
N MET A 50 7.21 -2.81 -6.61
CA MET A 50 8.13 -3.85 -7.04
C MET A 50 7.79 -4.31 -8.45
N GLU A 51 8.56 -3.88 -9.46
CA GLU A 51 8.37 -4.23 -10.87
C GLU A 51 8.34 -5.76 -11.10
N LYS A 52 9.23 -6.50 -10.44
CA LYS A 52 9.29 -7.98 -10.54
C LYS A 52 8.00 -8.69 -10.11
N HIS A 53 7.12 -8.00 -9.43
CA HIS A 53 5.83 -8.51 -8.95
C HIS A 53 4.65 -7.83 -9.62
N ASN A 54 4.87 -6.99 -10.63
CA ASN A 54 3.83 -6.18 -11.27
C ASN A 54 2.94 -5.48 -10.23
N GLU A 55 3.55 -4.80 -9.25
CA GLU A 55 2.79 -4.01 -8.28
C GLU A 55 2.17 -2.78 -8.94
N PRO A 56 0.97 -2.34 -8.48
CA PRO A 56 0.36 -1.11 -8.97
C PRO A 56 1.29 0.09 -8.84
N ASN A 57 1.25 0.97 -9.84
CA ASN A 57 2.12 2.14 -9.91
C ASN A 57 1.66 3.24 -8.94
N THR A 58 2.13 3.17 -7.70
CA THR A 58 1.83 4.18 -6.67
C THR A 58 2.52 5.52 -6.91
N ILE A 59 3.58 5.56 -7.71
CA ILE A 59 4.23 6.83 -8.09
C ILE A 59 3.25 7.71 -8.88
N LEU A 60 2.46 7.11 -9.78
CA LEU A 60 1.42 7.82 -10.52
C LEU A 60 0.38 8.44 -9.56
N LEU A 61 -0.01 7.70 -8.51
CA LEU A 61 -1.00 8.16 -7.54
C LEU A 61 -0.45 9.28 -6.63
N THR A 62 0.79 9.15 -6.18
CA THR A 62 1.43 10.17 -5.34
C THR A 62 1.75 11.44 -6.13
N SER A 63 2.17 11.32 -7.39
CA SER A 63 2.37 12.49 -8.27
C SER A 63 1.09 13.28 -8.48
N TYR A 64 -0.04 12.59 -8.69
CA TYR A 64 -1.35 13.25 -8.77
C TYR A 64 -1.67 14.02 -7.48
N LEU A 65 -1.42 13.45 -6.31
CA LEU A 65 -1.66 14.15 -5.04
C LEU A 65 -0.74 15.34 -4.83
N GLN A 66 0.52 15.28 -5.26
CA GLN A 66 1.45 16.41 -5.17
C GLN A 66 1.01 17.60 -6.04
N GLU A 67 0.37 17.34 -7.18
CA GLU A 67 -0.23 18.40 -8.02
C GLU A 67 -1.48 18.99 -7.36
N LEU A 68 -2.24 18.18 -6.62
CA LEU A 68 -3.50 18.60 -5.99
C LEU A 68 -3.29 19.31 -4.65
N ILE A 69 -2.32 18.86 -3.86
CA ILE A 69 -2.08 19.30 -2.48
C ILE A 69 -0.68 19.94 -2.42
N PRO A 70 -0.60 21.28 -2.37
CA PRO A 70 0.66 21.96 -2.15
C PRO A 70 1.29 21.51 -0.82
N ASP A 71 2.61 21.34 -0.81
CA ASP A 71 3.40 20.95 0.37
C ASP A 71 3.07 19.56 0.95
N LEU A 72 2.43 18.67 0.16
CA LEU A 72 2.19 17.28 0.56
C LEU A 72 3.51 16.58 0.90
N ILE A 73 3.61 16.08 2.11
CA ILE A 73 4.72 15.23 2.53
C ILE A 73 4.43 13.79 2.11
N ILE A 74 5.33 13.21 1.30
CA ILE A 74 5.29 11.80 0.96
C ILE A 74 6.35 11.09 1.78
N ALA A 75 5.97 10.00 2.44
CA ALA A 75 6.88 9.17 3.21
C ALA A 75 6.88 7.72 2.69
N TYR A 76 8.06 7.09 2.66
CA TYR A 76 8.23 5.72 2.22
C TYR A 76 8.81 4.84 3.32
N PRO A 77 8.44 3.55 3.37
CA PRO A 77 8.89 2.63 4.40
C PRO A 77 10.35 2.23 4.21
N VAL A 78 11.07 2.19 5.31
CA VAL A 78 12.38 1.54 5.45
C VAL A 78 12.25 0.40 6.44
N ILE A 79 12.71 -0.79 6.04
CA ILE A 79 12.59 -2.01 6.84
C ILE A 79 13.87 -2.27 7.60
N ASP A 80 13.80 -2.26 8.92
CA ASP A 80 14.87 -2.76 9.78
C ASP A 80 14.70 -4.27 10.00
N LYS A 81 15.51 -5.05 9.28
CA LYS A 81 15.47 -6.51 9.35
C LYS A 81 15.99 -7.06 10.66
N ALA A 82 16.92 -6.36 11.32
CA ALA A 82 17.54 -6.82 12.56
C ALA A 82 16.51 -6.82 13.70
N PHE A 83 15.63 -5.82 13.72
CA PHE A 83 14.58 -5.70 14.73
C PHE A 83 13.20 -6.12 14.22
N GLY A 84 13.06 -6.42 12.94
CA GLY A 84 11.77 -6.77 12.33
C GLY A 84 10.72 -5.64 12.38
N THR A 85 11.20 -4.39 12.35
CA THR A 85 10.40 -3.16 12.39
C THR A 85 10.39 -2.46 11.04
N MET A 86 9.49 -1.50 10.88
CA MET A 86 9.36 -0.66 9.71
C MET A 86 9.12 0.77 10.18
N HIS A 87 9.77 1.72 9.54
CA HIS A 87 9.61 3.14 9.81
C HIS A 87 9.45 3.90 8.52
N PHE A 88 8.71 4.99 8.54
CA PHE A 88 8.51 5.84 7.36
C PHE A 88 9.43 7.05 7.40
N TYR A 89 10.08 7.33 6.29
CA TYR A 89 10.95 8.48 6.10
C TYR A 89 10.45 9.34 4.95
N GLU A 90 10.61 10.65 5.08
CA GLU A 90 10.26 11.60 4.03
C GLU A 90 10.95 11.23 2.71
N ALA A 91 10.21 11.35 1.61
CA ALA A 91 10.73 11.09 0.27
C ALA A 91 11.93 11.99 -0.03
N THR A 92 12.95 11.42 -0.66
CA THR A 92 14.14 12.15 -1.14
C THR A 92 14.46 11.72 -2.56
N ASP A 93 15.21 12.54 -3.28
CA ASP A 93 15.70 12.19 -4.61
C ASP A 93 16.75 11.06 -4.58
N GLU A 94 17.34 10.82 -3.40
CA GLU A 94 18.32 9.77 -3.18
C GLU A 94 17.63 8.48 -2.72
N LEU A 95 17.57 7.50 -3.60
CA LEU A 95 17.03 6.19 -3.32
C LEU A 95 18.12 5.15 -3.20
N VAL A 96 17.99 4.26 -2.24
CA VAL A 96 18.87 3.10 -2.03
C VAL A 96 18.10 1.82 -2.31
N LEU A 97 18.67 0.94 -3.12
CA LEU A 97 18.09 -0.38 -3.37
C LEU A 97 18.45 -1.32 -2.22
N ASN A 98 17.46 -1.80 -1.48
CA ASN A 98 17.70 -2.74 -0.39
C ASN A 98 17.92 -4.18 -0.89
N ALA A 99 18.32 -5.08 0.00
CA ALA A 99 18.58 -6.49 -0.33
C ALA A 99 17.32 -7.29 -0.76
N MET A 100 16.13 -6.72 -0.69
CA MET A 100 14.87 -7.31 -1.20
C MET A 100 14.53 -6.78 -2.61
N GLY A 101 15.34 -5.87 -3.15
CA GLY A 101 15.08 -5.21 -4.42
C GLY A 101 13.96 -4.17 -4.33
N ILE A 102 13.81 -3.53 -3.17
CA ILE A 102 12.86 -2.44 -2.93
C ILE A 102 13.68 -1.15 -2.83
N TYR A 103 13.23 -0.11 -3.51
CA TYR A 103 13.76 1.23 -3.33
C TYR A 103 13.31 1.79 -1.98
N GLU A 104 14.26 2.31 -1.21
CA GLU A 104 14.03 2.98 0.08
C GLU A 104 14.66 4.37 0.02
N PRO A 105 14.07 5.40 0.68
CA PRO A 105 14.69 6.71 0.79
C PRO A 105 15.97 6.61 1.62
N ASN A 106 16.97 7.43 1.26
CA ASN A 106 18.07 7.64 2.18
C ASN A 106 17.51 8.25 3.47
N GLN A 107 17.85 7.65 4.65
CA GLN A 107 17.22 7.92 5.95
C GLN A 107 17.53 9.37 6.43
N ASN A 108 16.79 10.36 5.93
CA ASN A 108 17.00 11.76 6.31
C ASN A 108 16.08 12.19 7.44
N LYS A 109 14.75 12.14 7.22
CA LYS A 109 13.77 12.61 8.18
C LYS A 109 12.73 11.53 8.46
N LEU A 110 12.79 11.00 9.69
CA LEU A 110 11.78 10.09 10.19
C LEU A 110 10.44 10.81 10.34
N ILE A 111 9.39 10.21 9.82
CA ILE A 111 8.02 10.67 10.02
C ILE A 111 7.36 9.77 11.07
N PRO A 112 6.94 10.31 12.22
CA PRO A 112 6.24 9.56 13.24
C PRO A 112 4.93 8.96 12.72
N SER A 113 4.54 7.78 13.20
CA SER A 113 3.34 7.10 12.73
C SER A 113 2.05 7.90 12.92
N ASN A 114 2.02 8.77 13.96
CA ASN A 114 0.87 9.61 14.27
C ASN A 114 0.79 10.88 13.42
N ASP A 115 1.82 11.18 12.64
CA ASP A 115 1.88 12.35 11.75
C ASP A 115 1.56 11.96 10.29
N ILE A 116 1.20 10.70 10.03
CA ILE A 116 0.80 10.22 8.71
C ILE A 116 -0.72 10.06 8.68
N ASP A 117 -1.38 10.85 7.85
CA ASP A 117 -2.84 10.90 7.75
C ASP A 117 -3.42 9.75 6.94
N CYS A 118 -2.68 9.33 5.91
CA CYS A 118 -3.12 8.33 4.94
C CYS A 118 -1.97 7.41 4.54
N PHE A 119 -2.26 6.12 4.36
CA PHE A 119 -1.31 5.14 3.84
C PHE A 119 -1.85 4.49 2.58
N LEU A 120 -1.03 4.45 1.52
CA LEU A 120 -1.18 3.51 0.42
C LEU A 120 -0.55 2.19 0.86
N VAL A 121 -1.34 1.12 0.85
CA VAL A 121 -0.93 -0.15 1.46
C VAL A 121 -0.73 -1.21 0.38
N PRO A 122 0.50 -1.78 0.27
CA PRO A 122 0.76 -2.85 -0.68
C PRO A 122 0.06 -4.14 -0.26
N LEU A 123 -0.50 -4.83 -1.24
CA LEU A 123 -1.17 -6.10 -1.03
C LEU A 123 -1.16 -6.97 -2.29
N LEU A 124 -1.44 -8.25 -2.12
CA LEU A 124 -1.71 -9.20 -3.21
C LEU A 124 -3.22 -9.29 -3.47
N GLY A 125 -4.03 -9.08 -2.44
CA GLY A 125 -5.48 -9.10 -2.51
C GLY A 125 -6.09 -8.74 -1.16
N PHE A 126 -7.41 -8.70 -1.11
CA PHE A 126 -8.18 -8.36 0.08
C PHE A 126 -9.53 -9.08 0.07
N ASP A 127 -10.25 -9.08 1.20
CA ASP A 127 -11.59 -9.61 1.29
C ASP A 127 -12.66 -8.51 1.51
N LEU A 128 -13.92 -8.91 1.53
CA LEU A 128 -15.06 -7.99 1.70
C LEU A 128 -15.14 -7.38 3.11
N LEU A 129 -14.32 -7.81 4.06
CA LEU A 129 -14.22 -7.26 5.40
C LEU A 129 -13.03 -6.31 5.57
N GLY A 130 -12.24 -6.10 4.51
CA GLY A 130 -11.07 -5.24 4.52
C GLY A 130 -9.79 -5.92 5.02
N HIS A 131 -9.80 -7.23 5.29
CA HIS A 131 -8.57 -7.94 5.59
C HIS A 131 -7.72 -8.04 4.34
N ARG A 132 -6.41 -7.76 4.49
CA ARG A 132 -5.48 -7.78 3.36
C ARG A 132 -4.58 -9.01 3.36
N LEU A 133 -4.22 -9.40 2.17
CA LEU A 133 -3.18 -10.39 1.90
C LEU A 133 -1.91 -9.68 1.44
N GLY A 134 -0.97 -9.48 2.36
CA GLY A 134 0.39 -9.05 2.03
C GLY A 134 1.30 -10.25 1.77
N PHE A 135 2.60 -9.98 1.66
CA PHE A 135 3.64 -11.02 1.45
C PHE A 135 3.94 -11.90 2.70
N GLY A 136 3.20 -11.74 3.80
CA GLY A 136 3.28 -12.61 4.98
C GLY A 136 4.39 -12.27 5.98
N LYS A 137 4.98 -11.08 5.93
CA LYS A 137 6.01 -10.62 6.88
C LYS A 137 5.47 -9.86 8.08
N GLY A 138 4.21 -9.39 8.02
CA GLY A 138 3.52 -8.69 9.11
C GLY A 138 4.05 -7.28 9.43
N TYR A 139 4.91 -6.69 8.59
CA TYR A 139 5.46 -5.35 8.85
C TYR A 139 4.39 -4.28 9.00
N TYR A 140 3.42 -4.25 8.10
CA TYR A 140 2.33 -3.28 8.14
C TYR A 140 1.38 -3.49 9.33
N ASP A 141 1.10 -4.74 9.73
CA ASP A 141 0.26 -5.01 10.90
C ASP A 141 0.93 -4.53 12.18
N LYS A 142 2.22 -4.84 12.35
CA LYS A 142 3.03 -4.34 13.47
C LYS A 142 3.11 -2.81 13.48
N TYR A 143 3.30 -2.19 12.32
CA TYR A 143 3.38 -0.74 12.23
C TYR A 143 2.04 -0.09 12.59
N PHE A 144 0.94 -0.53 12.00
CA PHE A 144 -0.39 0.03 12.27
C PHE A 144 -0.85 -0.19 13.72
N SER A 145 -0.38 -1.25 14.40
CA SER A 145 -0.66 -1.43 15.82
C SER A 145 -0.03 -0.36 16.71
N THR A 146 0.96 0.40 16.21
CA THR A 146 1.58 1.54 16.92
C THR A 146 0.93 2.88 16.63
N CYS A 147 0.09 2.98 15.60
CA CYS A 147 -0.62 4.20 15.25
C CYS A 147 -1.74 4.46 16.27
N GLN A 148 -1.64 5.56 16.99
CA GLN A 148 -2.65 5.96 17.99
C GLN A 148 -3.75 6.83 17.39
N ASN A 149 -3.43 7.60 16.35
CA ASN A 149 -4.38 8.46 15.65
C ASN A 149 -5.11 7.67 14.54
N PRO A 150 -6.38 7.99 14.28
CA PRO A 150 -7.08 7.48 13.11
C PRO A 150 -6.32 7.86 11.84
N CYS A 151 -6.02 6.89 10.99
CA CYS A 151 -5.41 7.11 9.68
C CYS A 151 -6.16 6.32 8.61
N GLN A 152 -6.19 6.86 7.40
CA GLN A 152 -6.72 6.13 6.26
C GLN A 152 -5.71 5.05 5.83
N ARG A 153 -6.19 3.83 5.61
CA ARG A 153 -5.39 2.69 5.10
C ARG A 153 -6.02 2.24 3.80
N ILE A 154 -5.48 2.75 2.69
CA ILE A 154 -6.02 2.54 1.35
C ILE A 154 -5.23 1.43 0.66
N GLY A 155 -5.85 0.28 0.47
CA GLY A 155 -5.30 -0.82 -0.31
C GLY A 155 -5.36 -0.50 -1.81
N ILE A 156 -4.28 -0.81 -2.54
CA ILE A 156 -4.21 -0.66 -3.99
C ILE A 156 -4.11 -2.04 -4.63
N SER A 157 -5.15 -2.46 -5.34
CA SER A 157 -5.26 -3.81 -5.89
C SER A 157 -5.64 -3.81 -7.36
N TYR A 158 -4.99 -4.65 -8.16
CA TYR A 158 -5.45 -4.95 -9.52
C TYR A 158 -6.66 -5.88 -9.54
N PHE A 159 -6.94 -6.58 -8.44
CA PHE A 159 -7.98 -7.60 -8.40
C PHE A 159 -9.10 -7.21 -7.45
N GLU A 160 -10.29 -7.66 -7.80
CA GLU A 160 -11.47 -7.56 -6.96
C GLU A 160 -11.32 -8.42 -5.68
N PRO A 161 -12.09 -8.14 -4.62
CA PRO A 161 -11.97 -8.85 -3.36
C PRO A 161 -12.29 -10.34 -3.51
N ILE A 162 -11.58 -11.16 -2.75
CA ILE A 162 -11.99 -12.53 -2.52
C ILE A 162 -13.11 -12.55 -1.46
N PRO A 163 -14.02 -13.55 -1.47
CA PRO A 163 -15.17 -13.53 -0.57
C PRO A 163 -14.80 -13.46 0.91
N ASN A 164 -13.80 -14.24 1.35
CA ASN A 164 -13.37 -14.27 2.75
C ASN A 164 -11.98 -14.90 2.90
N ILE A 165 -11.16 -14.32 3.77
CA ILE A 165 -9.90 -14.88 4.26
C ILE A 165 -10.19 -15.63 5.55
N GLN A 166 -9.92 -16.94 5.58
CA GLN A 166 -10.39 -17.82 6.67
C GLN A 166 -9.48 -17.81 7.90
N ASP A 167 -8.18 -17.56 7.72
CA ASP A 167 -7.14 -17.61 8.76
C ASP A 167 -6.67 -16.20 9.16
N THR A 168 -7.64 -15.30 9.37
CA THR A 168 -7.37 -13.98 9.95
C THR A 168 -7.05 -14.10 11.43
N HIS A 169 -6.21 -13.19 11.94
CA HIS A 169 -5.82 -13.10 13.34
C HIS A 169 -6.21 -11.76 13.94
N GLU A 170 -6.32 -11.69 15.25
CA GLU A 170 -6.61 -10.46 16.00
C GLU A 170 -5.58 -9.33 15.76
N PHE A 171 -4.37 -9.67 15.32
CA PHE A 171 -3.31 -8.72 14.99
C PHE A 171 -3.37 -8.22 13.55
N ASP A 172 -4.23 -8.78 12.69
CA ASP A 172 -4.41 -8.29 11.33
C ASP A 172 -5.20 -6.98 11.37
N VAL A 173 -4.55 -5.87 11.06
CA VAL A 173 -5.20 -4.55 11.03
C VAL A 173 -5.90 -4.36 9.68
N PRO A 174 -7.24 -4.23 9.63
CA PRO A 174 -7.96 -4.12 8.36
C PRO A 174 -7.67 -2.78 7.65
N LEU A 175 -7.90 -2.76 6.35
CA LEU A 175 -7.95 -1.56 5.54
C LEU A 175 -9.16 -0.71 5.94
N THR A 176 -9.11 0.60 5.69
CA THR A 176 -10.29 1.48 5.72
C THR A 176 -10.92 1.59 4.34
N HIS A 177 -10.09 1.51 3.30
CA HIS A 177 -10.52 1.57 1.91
C HIS A 177 -9.67 0.62 1.07
N CYS A 178 -10.22 0.19 -0.07
CA CYS A 178 -9.44 -0.43 -1.13
C CYS A 178 -9.96 0.04 -2.48
N ILE A 179 -9.06 0.30 -3.42
CA ILE A 179 -9.41 0.60 -4.79
C ILE A 179 -8.92 -0.51 -5.74
N THR A 180 -9.76 -0.80 -6.72
CA THR A 180 -9.45 -1.66 -7.87
C THR A 180 -9.65 -0.85 -9.14
N PRO A 181 -9.24 -1.33 -10.33
CA PRO A 181 -9.52 -0.65 -11.59
C PRO A 181 -11.01 -0.35 -11.83
N TRP A 182 -11.91 -1.08 -11.21
CA TRP A 182 -13.35 -1.00 -11.47
C TRP A 182 -14.18 -0.42 -10.32
N ASN A 183 -13.72 -0.66 -9.05
CA ASN A 183 -14.51 -0.38 -7.86
C ASN A 183 -13.70 0.29 -6.74
N ARG A 184 -14.44 0.88 -5.81
CA ARG A 184 -13.94 1.39 -4.54
C ARG A 184 -14.68 0.70 -3.42
N TYR A 185 -13.96 0.31 -2.39
CA TYR A 185 -14.47 -0.37 -1.20
C TYR A 185 -14.15 0.47 0.02
N GLU A 186 -15.12 0.64 0.89
CA GLU A 186 -14.98 1.27 2.20
C GLU A 186 -15.35 0.26 3.26
N PHE A 187 -14.51 0.14 4.28
CA PHE A 187 -14.67 -0.81 5.38
C PHE A 187 -14.90 -0.06 6.68
N LYS A 188 -15.81 -0.60 7.50
CA LYS A 188 -16.19 -0.02 8.80
C LYS A 188 -15.42 -0.65 9.94
#